data_8c690a9d47aa5812652432eb3d734617
#
_entry.id   8c690a9d47aa5812652432eb3d734617
#
_cell.length_a   1.000
_cell.length_b   1.000
_cell.length_c   1.000
_cell.angle_alpha   90.00
_cell.angle_beta   90.00
_cell.angle_gamma   90.00
#
_symmetry.space_group_name_H-M   'P 1'
#
loop_
_entity.id
_entity.type
_entity.pdbx_description
1 polymer ?
#
loop_
_entity_poly.entity_id
_entity_poly.type
_entity_poly.pdbx_seq_one_letter_code
_entity_poly.pdbx_strand_id
1 'polypeptide(L)'
;MARIMIVDDAAFMRMMIKENLKKTGFSDFVEAGNGEEAVSLFVKTRPDLVLLDITMPVKDGLTALQEIRESDPEARIVMCSAMGQESMVIEAVRLGALDFIVKPFKPERLVQTVRNVLE
;
A
#
# COMPACT_ATOMS: atom_id res chain seq x y z
N MET A 1 11.83 -0.31 14.19
CA MET A 1 11.78 -0.79 12.79
C MET A 1 10.37 -0.61 12.24
N ALA A 2 10.27 -0.04 11.06
CA ALA A 2 8.96 0.20 10.46
C ALA A 2 8.33 -1.09 9.96
N ARG A 3 7.04 -1.25 10.24
CA ARG A 3 6.24 -2.37 9.72
C ARG A 3 5.50 -1.90 8.49
N ILE A 4 5.65 -2.62 7.39
CA ILE A 4 5.04 -2.28 6.10
C ILE A 4 4.06 -3.38 5.70
N MET A 5 2.81 -2.99 5.46
CA MET A 5 1.82 -3.93 4.92
C MET A 5 1.77 -3.78 3.41
N ILE A 6 1.88 -4.90 2.71
CA ILE A 6 1.87 -4.95 1.25
C ILE A 6 0.57 -5.63 0.83
N VAL A 7 -0.27 -4.90 0.10
CA VAL A 7 -1.59 -5.37 -0.30
C VAL A 7 -1.68 -5.42 -1.82
N ASP A 8 -1.77 -6.63 -2.35
CA ASP A 8 -1.88 -6.87 -3.80
C ASP A 8 -2.43 -8.29 -3.95
N ASP A 9 -3.32 -8.52 -4.91
CA ASP A 9 -3.88 -9.84 -5.12
C ASP A 9 -2.88 -10.78 -5.81
N ALA A 10 -1.82 -10.27 -6.41
CA ALA A 10 -0.78 -11.07 -7.04
C ALA A 10 0.36 -11.35 -6.05
N ALA A 11 0.50 -12.61 -5.65
CA ALA A 11 1.56 -13.01 -4.72
C ALA A 11 2.96 -12.67 -5.25
N PHE A 12 3.15 -12.78 -6.57
CA PHE A 12 4.41 -12.43 -7.21
C PHE A 12 4.76 -10.96 -7.00
N MET A 13 3.77 -10.07 -7.12
CA MET A 13 3.99 -8.64 -6.92
C MET A 13 4.36 -8.34 -5.46
N ARG A 14 3.66 -8.97 -4.52
CA ARG A 14 4.00 -8.81 -3.10
C ARG A 14 5.44 -9.24 -2.83
N MET A 15 5.86 -10.35 -3.43
CA MET A 15 7.23 -10.84 -3.29
C MET A 15 8.24 -9.84 -3.86
N MET A 16 7.99 -9.28 -5.03
CA MET A 16 8.87 -8.29 -5.65
C MET A 16 9.04 -7.06 -4.79
N ILE A 17 7.93 -6.52 -4.29
CA ILE A 17 7.96 -5.33 -3.43
C ILE A 17 8.78 -5.63 -2.17
N LYS A 18 8.50 -6.76 -1.54
CA LYS A 18 9.19 -7.17 -0.33
C LYS A 18 10.70 -7.31 -0.55
N GLU A 19 11.10 -7.98 -1.63
CA GLU A 19 12.53 -8.17 -1.93
C GLU A 19 13.24 -6.84 -2.17
N ASN A 20 12.61 -5.92 -2.88
CA ASN A 20 13.19 -4.60 -3.13
C ASN A 20 13.37 -3.81 -1.83
N LEU A 21 12.40 -3.89 -0.93
CA LEU A 21 12.48 -3.17 0.34
C LEU A 21 13.48 -3.82 1.31
N LYS A 22 13.60 -5.15 1.28
CA LYS A 22 14.60 -5.84 2.10
C LYS A 22 16.02 -5.38 1.78
N LYS A 23 16.31 -5.13 0.52
CA LYS A 23 17.63 -4.67 0.09
C LYS A 23 18.01 -3.32 0.67
N THR A 24 17.05 -2.55 1.14
CA THR A 24 17.28 -1.22 1.70
C THR A 24 17.09 -1.17 3.21
N GLY A 25 17.02 -2.32 3.86
CA GLY A 25 17.03 -2.41 5.32
C GLY A 25 15.69 -2.67 6.00
N PHE A 26 14.59 -2.71 5.26
CA PHE A 26 13.30 -3.05 5.83
C PHE A 26 13.19 -4.57 6.01
N SER A 27 12.58 -5.01 7.10
CA SER A 27 12.49 -6.44 7.40
C SER A 27 11.19 -6.87 8.05
N ASP A 28 10.30 -5.94 8.41
CA ASP A 28 9.04 -6.27 9.09
C ASP A 28 7.89 -6.03 8.12
N PHE A 29 7.36 -7.11 7.56
CA PHE A 29 6.31 -7.05 6.54
C PHE A 29 5.08 -7.84 6.93
N VAL A 30 3.91 -7.33 6.51
CA VAL A 30 2.63 -8.02 6.60
C VAL A 30 2.05 -8.03 5.18
N GLU A 31 1.44 -9.12 4.77
CA GLU A 31 0.88 -9.24 3.42
C GLU A 31 -0.61 -9.49 3.45
N ALA A 32 -1.34 -8.88 2.52
CA ALA A 32 -2.76 -9.10 2.32
C ALA A 32 -3.04 -9.28 0.84
N GLY A 33 -3.97 -10.15 0.49
CA GLY A 33 -4.30 -10.48 -0.90
C GLY A 33 -5.52 -9.76 -1.44
N ASN A 34 -6.23 -9.01 -0.61
CA ASN A 34 -7.39 -8.22 -1.02
C ASN A 34 -7.68 -7.15 0.03
N GLY A 35 -8.66 -6.28 -0.28
CA GLY A 35 -8.98 -5.17 0.61
C GLY A 35 -9.60 -5.60 1.92
N GLU A 36 -10.36 -6.69 1.94
CA GLU A 36 -10.96 -7.21 3.17
C GLU A 36 -9.88 -7.63 4.17
N GLU A 37 -8.90 -8.41 3.68
CA GLU A 37 -7.76 -8.81 4.51
C GLU A 37 -6.96 -7.60 4.97
N ALA A 38 -6.79 -6.61 4.10
CA ALA A 38 -6.02 -5.41 4.43
C ALA A 38 -6.65 -4.68 5.62
N VAL A 39 -7.96 -4.47 5.60
CA VAL A 39 -8.66 -3.77 6.66
C VAL A 39 -8.52 -4.55 7.98
N SER A 40 -8.75 -5.85 7.93
CA SER A 40 -8.65 -6.72 9.11
C SER A 40 -7.24 -6.73 9.70
N LEU A 41 -6.23 -6.91 8.85
CA LEU A 41 -4.84 -6.97 9.28
C LEU A 41 -4.32 -5.61 9.75
N PHE A 42 -4.83 -4.52 9.21
CA PHE A 42 -4.44 -3.19 9.66
C PHE A 42 -4.76 -3.02 11.14
N VAL A 43 -5.96 -3.40 11.54
CA VAL A 43 -6.38 -3.28 12.94
C VAL A 43 -5.53 -4.17 13.85
N LYS A 44 -5.20 -5.37 13.39
CA LYS A 44 -4.44 -6.35 14.19
C LYS A 44 -2.96 -5.99 14.30
N THR A 45 -2.35 -5.50 13.24
CA THR A 45 -0.89 -5.37 13.15
C THR A 45 -0.40 -3.93 13.24
N ARG A 46 -1.27 -2.97 13.00
CA ARG A 46 -0.95 -1.53 13.05
C ARG A 46 0.34 -1.20 12.30
N PRO A 47 0.38 -1.44 10.99
CA PRO A 47 1.60 -1.13 10.22
C PRO A 47 1.87 0.36 10.18
N ASP A 48 3.13 0.72 9.99
CA ASP A 48 3.53 2.13 9.87
C ASP A 48 3.24 2.67 8.48
N LEU A 49 3.11 1.78 7.49
CA LEU A 49 2.83 2.15 6.11
C LEU A 49 2.06 1.02 5.44
N VAL A 50 1.09 1.39 4.61
CA VAL A 50 0.35 0.45 3.77
C VAL A 50 0.62 0.77 2.31
N LEU A 51 1.12 -0.21 1.57
CA LEU A 51 1.22 -0.15 0.11
C LEU A 51 0.01 -0.88 -0.43
N LEU A 52 -0.92 -0.16 -1.04
CA LEU A 52 -2.26 -0.65 -1.31
C LEU A 52 -2.60 -0.58 -2.80
N ASP A 53 -2.78 -1.73 -3.43
CA ASP A 53 -3.22 -1.82 -4.82
C ASP A 53 -4.64 -1.28 -4.95
N ILE A 54 -4.95 -0.62 -6.07
CA ILE A 54 -6.27 -0.06 -6.31
C ILE A 54 -7.27 -1.15 -6.69
N THR A 55 -6.91 -2.01 -7.63
CA THR A 55 -7.84 -3.02 -8.17
C THR A 55 -7.58 -4.39 -7.59
N MET A 56 -8.53 -4.89 -6.82
CA MET A 56 -8.45 -6.20 -6.18
C MET A 56 -9.84 -6.82 -6.08
N PRO A 57 -9.93 -8.17 -6.00
CA PRO A 57 -11.21 -8.82 -5.78
C PRO A 57 -11.71 -8.61 -4.34
N VAL A 58 -12.94 -8.95 -4.09
CA VAL A 58 -13.64 -8.89 -2.80
C VAL A 58 -13.89 -7.46 -2.37
N LYS A 59 -12.83 -6.70 -2.10
CA LYS A 59 -12.90 -5.29 -1.72
C LYS A 59 -11.74 -4.57 -2.40
N ASP A 60 -12.03 -3.54 -3.17
CA ASP A 60 -11.00 -2.81 -3.90
C ASP A 60 -10.19 -1.88 -2.99
N GLY A 61 -9.13 -1.30 -3.58
CA GLY A 61 -8.21 -0.47 -2.81
C GLY A 61 -8.82 0.84 -2.32
N LEU A 62 -9.70 1.46 -3.10
CA LEU A 62 -10.32 2.71 -2.66
C LEU A 62 -11.22 2.50 -1.46
N THR A 63 -11.99 1.41 -1.47
CA THR A 63 -12.85 1.07 -0.34
C THR A 63 -12.01 0.72 0.88
N ALA A 64 -10.95 -0.07 0.69
CA ALA A 64 -10.05 -0.43 1.80
C ALA A 64 -9.37 0.82 2.38
N LEU A 65 -8.91 1.74 1.52
CA LEU A 65 -8.32 3.00 1.95
C LEU A 65 -9.28 3.77 2.86
N GLN A 66 -10.52 3.90 2.42
CA GLN A 66 -11.54 4.64 3.17
C GLN A 66 -11.77 4.00 4.53
N GLU A 67 -11.93 2.69 4.59
CA GLU A 67 -12.17 1.97 5.84
C GLU A 67 -10.98 2.03 6.78
N ILE A 68 -9.76 1.92 6.26
CA ILE A 68 -8.55 2.04 7.08
C ILE A 68 -8.45 3.44 7.68
N ARG A 69 -8.73 4.46 6.87
CA ARG A 69 -8.69 5.85 7.33
C ARG A 69 -9.77 6.15 8.36
N GLU A 70 -10.94 5.51 8.25
CA GLU A 70 -11.98 5.65 9.27
C GLU A 70 -11.55 5.03 10.59
N SER A 71 -10.83 3.90 10.52
CA SER A 71 -10.32 3.21 11.70
C SER A 71 -9.14 3.98 12.33
N ASP A 72 -8.31 4.62 11.51
CA ASP A 72 -7.15 5.39 11.97
C ASP A 72 -6.90 6.55 11.02
N PRO A 73 -7.32 7.77 11.39
CA PRO A 73 -7.12 8.95 10.51
C PRO A 73 -5.66 9.28 10.23
N GLU A 74 -4.72 8.74 11.01
CA GLU A 74 -3.30 8.98 10.80
C GLU A 74 -2.61 7.87 10.04
N ALA A 75 -3.36 6.89 9.53
CA ALA A 75 -2.81 5.81 8.73
C ALA A 75 -2.07 6.36 7.51
N ARG A 76 -0.87 5.83 7.26
CA ARG A 76 -0.06 6.23 6.11
C ARG A 76 -0.26 5.22 5.01
N ILE A 77 -0.82 5.68 3.91
CA ILE A 77 -1.20 4.80 2.79
C ILE A 77 -0.64 5.36 1.49
N VAL A 78 0.05 4.50 0.74
CA VAL A 78 0.54 4.79 -0.60
C VAL A 78 -0.20 3.86 -1.55
N MET A 79 -0.83 4.43 -2.58
CA MET A 79 -1.54 3.62 -3.56
C MET A 79 -0.60 3.09 -4.63
N CYS A 80 -0.86 1.88 -5.09
CA CYS A 80 -0.16 1.29 -6.24
C CYS A 80 -1.18 1.16 -7.36
N SER A 81 -0.96 1.86 -8.46
CA SER A 81 -1.92 1.92 -9.56
C SER A 81 -1.33 1.37 -10.85
N ALA A 82 -2.21 0.89 -11.76
CA ALA A 82 -1.83 0.59 -13.11
C ALA A 82 -1.96 1.84 -13.97
N MET A 83 -1.37 1.84 -15.15
CA MET A 83 -1.57 2.92 -16.12
C MET A 83 -3.04 3.00 -16.48
N GLY A 84 -3.55 4.22 -16.65
CA GLY A 84 -4.95 4.43 -16.99
C GLY A 84 -5.87 4.57 -15.78
N GLN A 85 -5.31 4.61 -14.57
CA GLN A 85 -6.12 4.73 -13.34
C GLN A 85 -6.01 6.11 -12.70
N GLU A 86 -5.73 7.15 -13.48
CA GLU A 86 -5.48 8.50 -12.96
C GLU A 86 -6.66 9.05 -12.14
N SER A 87 -7.91 8.80 -12.59
CA SER A 87 -9.08 9.28 -11.85
C SER A 87 -9.21 8.60 -10.49
N MET A 88 -8.83 7.33 -10.40
CA MET A 88 -8.84 6.59 -9.14
C MET A 88 -7.75 7.08 -8.20
N VAL A 89 -6.59 7.45 -8.74
CA VAL A 89 -5.50 8.02 -7.95
C VAL A 89 -5.92 9.35 -7.34
N ILE A 90 -6.57 10.21 -8.13
CA ILE A 90 -7.09 11.49 -7.64
C ILE A 90 -8.06 11.26 -6.49
N GLU A 91 -8.98 10.31 -6.65
CA GLU A 91 -9.94 9.99 -5.59
C GLU A 91 -9.23 9.47 -4.34
N ALA A 92 -8.20 8.63 -4.51
CA ALA A 92 -7.43 8.11 -3.39
C ALA A 92 -6.76 9.23 -2.60
N VAL A 93 -6.18 10.21 -3.29
CA VAL A 93 -5.55 11.35 -2.62
C VAL A 93 -6.60 12.16 -1.85
N ARG A 94 -7.78 12.34 -2.41
CA ARG A 94 -8.88 13.02 -1.71
C ARG A 94 -9.30 12.27 -0.45
N LEU A 95 -9.22 10.94 -0.48
CA LEU A 95 -9.56 10.09 0.66
C LEU A 95 -8.43 9.97 1.68
N GLY A 96 -7.28 10.58 1.40
CA GLY A 96 -6.18 10.66 2.36
C GLY A 96 -4.93 9.84 2.06
N ALA A 97 -4.82 9.27 0.86
CA ALA A 97 -3.57 8.61 0.45
C ALA A 97 -2.46 9.66 0.37
N LEU A 98 -1.27 9.31 0.86
CA LEU A 98 -0.16 10.26 0.94
C LEU A 98 0.64 10.35 -0.36
N ASP A 99 0.64 9.30 -1.16
CA ASP A 99 1.38 9.26 -2.41
C ASP A 99 0.86 8.09 -3.25
N PHE A 100 1.42 7.92 -4.43
CA PHE A 100 1.09 6.80 -5.29
C PHE A 100 2.29 6.39 -6.13
N ILE A 101 2.27 5.12 -6.58
CA ILE A 101 3.29 4.55 -7.45
C ILE A 101 2.58 3.87 -8.60
N VAL A 102 3.03 4.11 -9.84
CA VAL A 102 2.41 3.53 -11.05
C VAL A 102 3.18 2.28 -11.46
N LYS A 103 2.45 1.18 -11.70
CA LYS A 103 3.04 -0.08 -12.18
C LYS A 103 3.19 -0.05 -13.70
N PRO A 104 4.25 -0.61 -14.26
CA PRO A 104 5.42 -1.16 -13.56
C PRO A 104 6.30 -0.05 -13.02
N PHE A 105 6.79 -0.19 -11.81
CA PHE A 105 7.63 0.81 -11.17
C PHE A 105 9.08 0.34 -11.08
N LYS A 106 10.00 1.29 -11.01
CA LYS A 106 11.40 1.00 -10.77
C LYS A 106 11.64 0.81 -9.28
N PRO A 107 12.56 -0.09 -8.88
CA PRO A 107 12.86 -0.29 -7.46
C PRO A 107 13.22 1.01 -6.73
N GLU A 108 13.96 1.91 -7.39
CA GLU A 108 14.36 3.19 -6.80
C GLU A 108 13.16 4.05 -6.48
N ARG A 109 12.16 4.05 -7.35
CA ARG A 109 10.93 4.83 -7.14
C ARG A 109 10.16 4.31 -5.94
N LEU A 110 10.05 2.98 -5.83
CA LEU A 110 9.39 2.34 -4.70
C LEU A 110 10.07 2.72 -3.38
N VAL A 111 11.38 2.53 -3.32
CA VAL A 111 12.17 2.80 -2.12
C VAL A 111 12.07 4.28 -1.74
N GLN A 112 12.20 5.17 -2.71
CA GLN A 112 12.15 6.60 -2.47
C GLN A 112 10.80 7.02 -1.87
N THR A 113 9.71 6.50 -2.44
CA THR A 113 8.36 6.82 -1.97
C THR A 113 8.14 6.32 -0.54
N VAL A 114 8.57 5.09 -0.25
CA VAL A 114 8.45 4.51 1.09
C VAL A 114 9.21 5.35 2.11
N ARG A 115 10.44 5.72 1.78
CA ARG A 115 11.27 6.54 2.69
C ARG A 115 10.66 7.92 2.91
N ASN A 116 10.16 8.55 1.85
CA ASN A 116 9.55 9.88 1.98
C ASN A 116 8.35 9.86 2.91
N VAL A 117 7.54 8.82 2.84
CA VAL A 117 6.34 8.73 3.67
C VAL A 117 6.69 8.39 5.13
N LEU A 118 7.70 7.55 5.36
CA LEU A 118 8.09 7.14 6.70
C LEU A 118 8.97 8.19 7.42
N GLU A 119 9.58 9.06 6.67
CA GLU A 119 10.39 10.17 7.22
C GLU A 119 9.57 11.46 7.29
#